data_66b522d0059bb5aeb025fec2a5009b6f
#
_entry.id   66b522d0059bb5aeb025fec2a5009b6f
#
_cell.length_a   1.000
_cell.length_b   1.000
_cell.length_c   1.000
_cell.angle_alpha   90.00
_cell.angle_beta   90.00
_cell.angle_gamma   90.00
#
_symmetry.space_group_name_H-M   'P 1'
#
loop_
_entity.id
_entity.type
_entity.pdbx_description
1 polymer ?
#
loop_
_entity_poly.entity_id
_entity_poly.type
_entity_poly.pdbx_seq_one_letter_code
_entity_poly.pdbx_strand_id
1 'polypeptide(L)'
;MMQRDEPAAGSLYLVGTPIGHLGDLSPRAQALLRAVDVIACEDTRHSGQLLNNLQARGRRLSFHQHNTRTRLPQLMASLADGLSVAVISDAGLPGISDPGEELAAAAHLAEHPVICIPGPCAATAALVSSGLPSGRFCFEGFLPTRGKERSRRLEQIAKEERTTVLYEAPHRLLNLLEELPVSYTHLTLPTIMPV
;
A
#
# COMPACT_ATOMS: atom_id res chain seq x y z
N MET A 1 -23.07 -11.86 12.06
CA MET A 1 -22.22 -10.72 11.68
C MET A 1 -22.98 -9.95 10.60
N MET A 2 -23.52 -8.77 10.92
CA MET A 2 -24.29 -7.99 9.94
C MET A 2 -23.35 -7.52 8.83
N GLN A 3 -23.62 -7.90 7.59
CA GLN A 3 -22.98 -7.35 6.41
C GLN A 3 -23.45 -5.89 6.28
N ARG A 4 -22.56 -4.93 6.38
CA ARG A 4 -22.92 -3.51 6.13
C ARG A 4 -23.05 -3.34 4.61
N ASP A 5 -24.06 -2.57 4.19
CA ASP A 5 -24.16 -2.16 2.80
C ASP A 5 -22.94 -1.25 2.48
N GLU A 6 -22.22 -1.62 1.43
CA GLU A 6 -21.04 -0.90 0.95
C GLU A 6 -21.25 -0.49 -0.51
N PRO A 7 -20.80 0.73 -0.91
CA PRO A 7 -20.13 1.73 -0.09
C PRO A 7 -21.10 2.55 0.78
N ALA A 8 -20.66 2.90 2.00
CA ALA A 8 -21.40 3.81 2.89
C ALA A 8 -21.00 5.28 2.63
N ALA A 9 -21.95 6.20 2.77
CA ALA A 9 -21.73 7.64 2.61
C ALA A 9 -20.64 8.15 3.58
N GLY A 10 -19.80 9.08 3.09
CA GLY A 10 -18.74 9.72 3.87
C GLY A 10 -17.65 8.78 4.39
N SER A 11 -17.54 7.58 3.83
CA SER A 11 -16.57 6.56 4.28
C SER A 11 -15.35 6.46 3.38
N LEU A 12 -14.19 6.32 3.99
CA LEU A 12 -12.91 6.04 3.32
C LEU A 12 -12.63 4.53 3.30
N TYR A 13 -12.30 4.01 2.14
CA TYR A 13 -11.94 2.61 1.93
C TYR A 13 -10.50 2.49 1.46
N LEU A 14 -9.67 1.77 2.22
CA LEU A 14 -8.33 1.37 1.81
C LEU A 14 -8.42 0.00 1.16
N VAL A 15 -8.24 -0.08 -0.15
CA VAL A 15 -8.54 -1.29 -0.93
C VAL A 15 -7.27 -1.94 -1.43
N GLY A 16 -6.97 -3.15 -0.95
CA GLY A 16 -5.82 -3.94 -1.41
C GLY A 16 -6.00 -4.37 -2.87
N THR A 17 -5.00 -4.10 -3.69
CA THR A 17 -4.94 -4.45 -5.11
C THR A 17 -3.96 -5.61 -5.36
N PRO A 18 -4.04 -6.29 -6.51
CA PRO A 18 -3.11 -7.37 -6.85
C PRO A 18 -1.63 -6.93 -6.86
N ILE A 19 -0.74 -7.86 -6.50
CA ILE A 19 0.71 -7.67 -6.51
C ILE A 19 1.41 -8.55 -7.56
N GLY A 20 0.68 -8.95 -8.61
CA GLY A 20 1.21 -9.78 -9.70
C GLY A 20 0.16 -10.66 -10.36
N HIS A 21 -0.91 -11.03 -9.66
CA HIS A 21 -1.96 -11.88 -10.22
C HIS A 21 -3.35 -11.26 -10.00
N LEU A 22 -4.05 -10.94 -11.10
CA LEU A 22 -5.36 -10.27 -11.03
C LEU A 22 -6.42 -11.03 -10.23
N GLY A 23 -6.32 -12.36 -10.15
CA GLY A 23 -7.20 -13.21 -9.35
C GLY A 23 -7.12 -12.97 -7.84
N ASP A 24 -6.09 -12.27 -7.36
CA ASP A 24 -5.94 -11.93 -5.94
C ASP A 24 -6.81 -10.74 -5.51
N LEU A 25 -7.48 -10.07 -6.45
CA LEU A 25 -8.46 -9.05 -6.11
C LEU A 25 -9.73 -9.69 -5.55
N SER A 26 -10.00 -9.45 -4.28
CA SER A 26 -11.15 -10.07 -3.61
C SER A 26 -12.49 -9.67 -4.25
N PRO A 27 -13.52 -10.54 -4.22
CA PRO A 27 -14.87 -10.18 -4.72
C PRO A 27 -15.45 -8.93 -4.05
N ARG A 28 -15.15 -8.71 -2.75
CA ARG A 28 -15.58 -7.53 -2.00
C ARG A 28 -14.89 -6.27 -2.53
N ALA A 29 -13.57 -6.31 -2.80
CA ALA A 29 -12.84 -5.20 -3.42
C ALA A 29 -13.39 -4.86 -4.80
N GLN A 30 -13.69 -5.89 -5.63
CA GLN A 30 -14.29 -5.69 -6.95
C GLN A 30 -15.66 -5.01 -6.86
N ALA A 31 -16.54 -5.48 -5.97
CA ALA A 31 -17.87 -4.91 -5.79
C ALA A 31 -17.79 -3.45 -5.33
N LEU A 32 -16.95 -3.16 -4.33
CA LEU A 32 -16.74 -1.81 -3.82
C LEU A 32 -16.21 -0.86 -4.90
N LEU A 33 -15.16 -1.23 -5.64
CA LEU A 33 -14.55 -0.38 -6.67
C LEU A 33 -15.52 -0.07 -7.83
N ARG A 34 -16.51 -0.94 -8.09
CA ARG A 34 -17.57 -0.67 -9.08
C ARG A 34 -18.57 0.39 -8.60
N ALA A 35 -18.78 0.49 -7.30
CA ALA A 35 -19.90 1.24 -6.70
C ALA A 35 -19.47 2.55 -6.04
N VAL A 36 -18.21 2.71 -5.61
CA VAL A 36 -17.71 3.89 -4.90
C VAL A 36 -17.71 5.15 -5.80
N ASP A 37 -17.96 6.33 -5.18
CA ASP A 37 -18.08 7.59 -5.90
C ASP A 37 -16.75 8.16 -6.40
N VAL A 38 -15.69 8.01 -5.59
CA VAL A 38 -14.35 8.54 -5.87
C VAL A 38 -13.30 7.46 -5.67
N ILE A 39 -12.37 7.35 -6.61
CA ILE A 39 -11.23 6.43 -6.54
C ILE A 39 -9.94 7.25 -6.61
N ALA A 40 -9.22 7.33 -5.49
CA ALA A 40 -7.88 7.88 -5.40
C ALA A 40 -6.86 6.78 -5.74
N CYS A 41 -6.01 7.01 -6.72
CA CYS A 41 -5.01 6.04 -7.17
C CYS A 41 -3.66 6.72 -7.43
N GLU A 42 -2.57 6.01 -7.21
CA GLU A 42 -1.22 6.54 -7.33
C GLU A 42 -0.93 6.97 -8.77
N ASP A 43 -1.02 6.05 -9.73
CA ASP A 43 -1.00 6.36 -11.17
C ASP A 43 -2.33 5.96 -11.81
N THR A 44 -3.06 6.98 -12.31
CA THR A 44 -4.36 6.78 -12.98
C THR A 44 -4.25 5.97 -14.28
N ARG A 45 -3.07 5.91 -14.91
CA ARG A 45 -2.82 5.13 -16.13
C ARG A 45 -2.63 3.66 -15.79
N HIS A 46 -1.82 3.37 -14.78
CA HIS A 46 -1.58 2.00 -14.32
C HIS A 46 -2.86 1.39 -13.75
N SER A 47 -3.45 2.03 -12.75
CA SER A 47 -4.72 1.61 -12.15
C SER A 47 -5.89 1.60 -13.15
N GLY A 48 -5.76 2.36 -14.27
CA GLY A 48 -6.78 2.48 -15.30
C GLY A 48 -7.16 1.15 -15.95
N GLN A 49 -6.21 0.25 -16.19
CA GLN A 49 -6.49 -1.07 -16.75
C GLN A 49 -7.36 -1.91 -15.81
N LEU A 50 -6.97 -1.98 -14.53
CA LEU A 50 -7.73 -2.70 -13.51
C LEU A 50 -9.16 -2.14 -13.40
N LEU A 51 -9.29 -0.82 -13.24
CA LEU A 51 -10.57 -0.15 -13.07
C LEU A 51 -11.48 -0.25 -14.32
N ASN A 52 -10.91 -0.24 -15.51
CA ASN A 52 -11.66 -0.46 -16.75
C ASN A 52 -12.17 -1.90 -16.86
N ASN A 53 -11.34 -2.88 -16.55
CA ASN A 53 -11.74 -4.29 -16.54
C ASN A 53 -12.86 -4.54 -15.50
N LEU A 54 -12.85 -3.82 -14.39
CA LEU A 54 -13.90 -3.86 -13.38
C LEU A 54 -15.15 -3.07 -13.77
N GLN A 55 -15.12 -2.27 -14.83
CA GLN A 55 -16.17 -1.31 -15.18
C GLN A 55 -16.47 -0.31 -14.03
N ALA A 56 -15.43 0.06 -13.26
CA ALA A 56 -15.54 1.02 -12.18
C ALA A 56 -15.90 2.42 -12.71
N ARG A 57 -16.97 3.02 -12.14
CA ARG A 57 -17.54 4.30 -12.62
C ARG A 57 -17.15 5.50 -11.77
N GLY A 58 -16.56 5.28 -10.60
CA GLY A 58 -16.13 6.32 -9.69
C GLY A 58 -15.18 7.35 -10.35
N ARG A 59 -15.26 8.60 -9.92
CA ARG A 59 -14.35 9.66 -10.38
C ARG A 59 -12.92 9.33 -9.95
N ARG A 60 -12.01 9.21 -10.89
CA ARG A 60 -10.59 8.89 -10.63
C ARG A 60 -9.79 10.14 -10.34
N LEU A 61 -9.03 10.12 -9.25
CA LEU A 61 -8.12 11.19 -8.84
C LEU A 61 -6.73 10.61 -8.62
N SER A 62 -5.71 11.26 -9.20
CA SER A 62 -4.32 10.92 -8.89
C SER A 62 -3.99 11.38 -7.46
N PHE A 63 -3.47 10.46 -6.63
CA PHE A 63 -3.08 10.71 -5.24
C PHE A 63 -1.77 9.98 -4.94
N HIS A 64 -0.66 10.72 -4.91
CA HIS A 64 0.70 10.22 -4.69
C HIS A 64 1.48 11.21 -3.82
N GLN A 65 2.64 10.82 -3.31
CA GLN A 65 3.46 11.62 -2.37
C GLN A 65 3.68 13.08 -2.83
N HIS A 66 3.88 13.30 -4.14
CA HIS A 66 4.17 14.64 -4.67
C HIS A 66 2.95 15.55 -4.79
N ASN A 67 1.72 15.03 -4.73
CA ASN A 67 0.50 15.82 -4.83
C ASN A 67 -0.41 15.74 -3.59
N THR A 68 -0.01 15.03 -2.54
CA THR A 68 -0.77 14.86 -1.30
C THR A 68 -1.25 16.19 -0.74
N ARG A 69 -0.38 17.20 -0.67
CA ARG A 69 -0.70 18.53 -0.15
C ARG A 69 -1.90 19.19 -0.84
N THR A 70 -2.08 18.96 -2.12
CA THR A 70 -3.19 19.55 -2.92
C THR A 70 -4.40 18.63 -3.02
N ARG A 71 -4.19 17.32 -3.00
CA ARG A 71 -5.24 16.31 -3.19
C ARG A 71 -5.92 15.89 -1.90
N LEU A 72 -5.20 15.87 -0.79
CA LEU A 72 -5.76 15.52 0.52
C LEU A 72 -6.98 16.39 0.87
N PRO A 73 -6.93 17.74 0.79
CA PRO A 73 -8.12 18.55 1.07
C PRO A 73 -9.31 18.26 0.13
N GLN A 74 -9.05 17.90 -1.14
CA GLN A 74 -10.11 17.57 -2.09
C GLN A 74 -10.81 16.25 -1.75
N LEU A 75 -10.03 15.25 -1.31
CA LEU A 75 -10.56 13.95 -0.88
C LEU A 75 -11.34 14.09 0.43
N MET A 76 -10.82 14.89 1.36
CA MET A 76 -11.52 15.20 2.62
C MET A 76 -12.83 15.94 2.38
N ALA A 77 -12.86 16.91 1.46
CA ALA A 77 -14.10 17.57 1.06
C ALA A 77 -15.11 16.58 0.47
N SER A 78 -14.66 15.64 -0.38
CA SER A 78 -15.55 14.60 -0.91
C SER A 78 -16.16 13.74 0.21
N LEU A 79 -15.39 13.36 1.23
CA LEU A 79 -15.92 12.63 2.40
C LEU A 79 -16.95 13.48 3.18
N ALA A 80 -16.64 14.77 3.41
CA ALA A 80 -17.54 15.70 4.10
C ALA A 80 -18.85 15.93 3.35
N ASP A 81 -18.82 15.90 2.00
CA ASP A 81 -20.00 15.95 1.13
C ASP A 81 -20.80 14.63 1.13
N GLY A 82 -20.41 13.65 1.92
CA GLY A 82 -21.06 12.35 2.02
C GLY A 82 -20.70 11.36 0.92
N LEU A 83 -19.71 11.68 0.06
CA LEU A 83 -19.25 10.74 -0.97
C LEU A 83 -18.39 9.63 -0.37
N SER A 84 -18.52 8.44 -0.94
CA SER A 84 -17.63 7.32 -0.63
C SER A 84 -16.32 7.44 -1.42
N VAL A 85 -15.18 7.27 -0.72
CA VAL A 85 -13.85 7.39 -1.30
C VAL A 85 -13.09 6.08 -1.15
N ALA A 86 -12.63 5.49 -2.24
CA ALA A 86 -11.66 4.38 -2.20
C ALA A 86 -10.26 4.88 -2.51
N VAL A 87 -9.26 4.36 -1.80
CA VAL A 87 -7.84 4.53 -2.13
C VAL A 87 -7.29 3.20 -2.57
N ILE A 88 -6.58 3.20 -3.69
CA ILE A 88 -5.80 2.06 -4.18
C ILE A 88 -4.37 2.51 -4.47
N SER A 89 -3.41 1.64 -4.20
CA SER A 89 -2.03 1.77 -4.67
C SER A 89 -1.84 1.07 -6.01
N ASP A 90 -0.71 1.26 -6.65
CA ASP A 90 -0.38 0.58 -7.91
C ASP A 90 -0.27 -0.94 -7.71
N ALA A 91 0.17 -1.38 -6.53
CA ALA A 91 0.20 -2.79 -6.15
C ALA A 91 0.15 -2.96 -4.63
N GLY A 92 -0.74 -3.81 -4.15
CA GLY A 92 -0.84 -4.17 -2.74
C GLY A 92 -1.80 -3.32 -1.91
N LEU A 93 -1.54 -3.24 -0.61
CA LEU A 93 -2.41 -2.55 0.35
C LEU A 93 -1.99 -1.10 0.50
N PRO A 94 -2.89 -0.11 0.22
CA PRO A 94 -2.57 1.30 0.39
C PRO A 94 -2.29 1.65 1.86
N GLY A 95 -1.40 2.64 2.09
CA GLY A 95 -0.91 3.01 3.43
C GLY A 95 0.34 2.23 3.86
N ILE A 96 0.82 1.29 3.04
CA ILE A 96 2.07 0.57 3.28
C ILE A 96 3.13 1.10 2.31
N SER A 97 3.92 2.07 2.75
CA SER A 97 4.91 2.81 1.94
C SER A 97 4.30 3.63 0.80
N ASP A 98 3.08 4.12 0.97
CA ASP A 98 2.38 4.99 0.04
C ASP A 98 1.53 6.06 0.78
N PRO A 99 0.98 7.09 0.10
CA PRO A 99 0.28 8.21 0.72
C PRO A 99 -1.09 7.87 1.34
N GLY A 100 -1.55 6.64 1.27
CA GLY A 100 -2.79 6.19 1.92
C GLY A 100 -2.80 6.41 3.43
N GLU A 101 -1.64 6.38 4.09
CA GLU A 101 -1.46 6.64 5.51
C GLU A 101 -1.93 8.05 5.89
N GLU A 102 -1.48 9.09 5.17
CA GLU A 102 -1.83 10.48 5.47
C GLU A 102 -3.34 10.73 5.32
N LEU A 103 -3.97 10.15 4.30
CA LEU A 103 -5.41 10.29 4.11
C LEU A 103 -6.20 9.54 5.18
N ALA A 104 -5.77 8.35 5.56
CA ALA A 104 -6.39 7.59 6.64
C ALA A 104 -6.31 8.35 7.98
N ALA A 105 -5.15 8.93 8.29
CA ALA A 105 -4.97 9.75 9.49
C ALA A 105 -5.87 10.99 9.50
N ALA A 106 -5.96 11.70 8.36
CA ALA A 106 -6.83 12.86 8.23
C ALA A 106 -8.32 12.50 8.35
N ALA A 107 -8.74 11.38 7.75
CA ALA A 107 -10.12 10.91 7.83
C ALA A 107 -10.49 10.51 9.28
N HIS A 108 -9.61 9.82 10.00
CA HIS A 108 -9.81 9.50 11.42
C HIS A 108 -9.93 10.77 12.28
N LEU A 109 -9.07 11.77 12.05
CA LEU A 109 -9.10 13.03 12.78
C LEU A 109 -10.43 13.80 12.55
N ALA A 110 -11.01 13.66 11.36
CA ALA A 110 -12.29 14.26 11.00
C ALA A 110 -13.50 13.34 11.29
N GLU A 111 -13.31 12.26 12.05
CA GLU A 111 -14.33 11.29 12.45
C GLU A 111 -15.05 10.58 11.30
N HIS A 112 -14.45 10.55 10.10
CA HIS A 112 -14.95 9.73 9.01
C HIS A 112 -14.65 8.24 9.24
N PRO A 113 -15.56 7.32 8.90
CA PRO A 113 -15.29 5.90 8.93
C PRO A 113 -14.15 5.53 7.98
N VAL A 114 -13.13 4.84 8.49
CA VAL A 114 -12.02 4.29 7.70
C VAL A 114 -12.10 2.78 7.71
N ILE A 115 -12.24 2.18 6.54
CA ILE A 115 -12.51 0.75 6.37
C ILE A 115 -11.43 0.15 5.47
N CYS A 116 -10.69 -0.82 5.99
CA CYS A 116 -9.77 -1.61 5.18
C CYS A 116 -10.52 -2.75 4.49
N ILE A 117 -10.38 -2.85 3.17
CA ILE A 117 -10.74 -4.02 2.39
C ILE A 117 -9.48 -4.86 2.23
N PRO A 118 -9.33 -5.95 2.98
CA PRO A 118 -8.11 -6.75 2.97
C PRO A 118 -7.75 -7.24 1.57
N GLY A 119 -6.47 -7.26 1.28
CA GLY A 119 -5.94 -7.72 0.02
C GLY A 119 -4.45 -8.05 0.10
N PRO A 120 -3.80 -8.31 -1.03
CA PRO A 120 -2.39 -8.63 -1.11
C PRO A 120 -1.51 -7.57 -0.45
N CYS A 121 -0.45 -8.03 0.21
CA CYS A 121 0.60 -7.19 0.78
C CYS A 121 1.95 -7.90 0.59
N ALA A 122 2.83 -7.30 -0.20
CA ALA A 122 4.12 -7.90 -0.56
C ALA A 122 4.99 -8.18 0.69
N ALA A 123 4.96 -7.31 1.70
CA ALA A 123 5.74 -7.49 2.93
C ALA A 123 5.36 -8.77 3.68
N THR A 124 4.06 -8.98 3.91
CA THR A 124 3.58 -10.18 4.61
C THR A 124 3.65 -11.42 3.73
N ALA A 125 3.40 -11.30 2.42
CA ALA A 125 3.56 -12.41 1.49
C ALA A 125 5.02 -12.91 1.45
N ALA A 126 5.99 -11.98 1.36
CA ALA A 126 7.42 -12.30 1.43
C ALA A 126 7.79 -12.96 2.77
N LEU A 127 7.32 -12.40 3.88
CA LEU A 127 7.62 -12.92 5.22
C LEU A 127 7.16 -14.38 5.37
N VAL A 128 5.89 -14.68 5.03
CA VAL A 128 5.35 -16.04 5.22
C VAL A 128 5.96 -17.05 4.25
N SER A 129 6.39 -16.63 3.07
CA SER A 129 7.04 -17.49 2.08
C SER A 129 8.55 -17.70 2.32
N SER A 130 9.18 -16.84 3.14
CA SER A 130 10.61 -16.92 3.42
C SER A 130 11.03 -18.10 4.31
N GLY A 131 10.11 -18.62 5.12
CA GLY A 131 10.42 -19.61 6.16
C GLY A 131 11.16 -19.03 7.37
N LEU A 132 11.41 -17.71 7.41
CA LEU A 132 12.04 -17.03 8.56
C LEU A 132 11.02 -16.83 9.70
N PRO A 133 11.50 -16.62 10.95
CA PRO A 133 10.61 -16.37 12.08
C PRO A 133 9.69 -15.18 11.82
N SER A 134 8.36 -15.40 11.88
CA SER A 134 7.33 -14.40 11.58
C SER A 134 6.56 -13.90 12.81
N GLY A 135 6.78 -14.49 14.00
CA GLY A 135 6.06 -14.13 15.22
C GLY A 135 6.35 -12.71 15.71
N ARG A 136 7.53 -12.19 15.44
CA ARG A 136 7.94 -10.79 15.66
C ARG A 136 8.84 -10.39 14.52
N PHE A 137 8.48 -9.33 13.80
CA PHE A 137 9.25 -8.83 12.64
C PHE A 137 9.22 -7.31 12.59
N CYS A 138 10.14 -6.73 11.84
CA CYS A 138 10.20 -5.32 11.53
C CYS A 138 9.93 -5.09 10.05
N PHE A 139 9.13 -4.08 9.72
CA PHE A 139 8.97 -3.58 8.38
C PHE A 139 9.62 -2.20 8.27
N GLU A 140 10.63 -2.08 7.42
CA GLU A 140 11.44 -0.86 7.24
C GLU A 140 11.06 -0.06 5.98
N GLY A 141 10.19 -0.62 5.13
CA GLY A 141 9.81 0.01 3.87
C GLY A 141 11.01 0.24 2.95
N PHE A 142 10.98 1.34 2.20
CA PHE A 142 12.11 1.75 1.34
C PHE A 142 13.13 2.55 2.14
N LEU A 143 14.39 2.14 2.05
CA LEU A 143 15.48 2.92 2.65
C LEU A 143 15.71 4.23 1.86
N PRO A 144 16.21 5.29 2.54
CA PRO A 144 16.68 6.47 1.84
C PRO A 144 17.67 6.09 0.73
N THR A 145 17.60 6.79 -0.42
CA THR A 145 18.40 6.42 -1.59
C THR A 145 19.91 6.62 -1.39
N ARG A 146 20.31 7.55 -0.52
CA ARG A 146 21.71 7.93 -0.28
C ARG A 146 21.86 8.75 1.00
N GLY A 147 23.12 8.98 1.41
CA GLY A 147 23.48 9.92 2.46
C GLY A 147 23.48 9.33 3.86
N LYS A 148 23.75 10.19 4.84
CA LYS A 148 23.93 9.79 6.26
C LYS A 148 22.72 9.07 6.84
N GLU A 149 21.52 9.42 6.39
CA GLU A 149 20.29 8.77 6.84
C GLU A 149 20.22 7.31 6.40
N ARG A 150 20.61 7.00 5.14
CA ARG A 150 20.71 5.61 4.66
C ARG A 150 21.70 4.80 5.51
N SER A 151 22.91 5.34 5.73
CA SER A 151 23.92 4.65 6.55
C SER A 151 23.42 4.40 7.96
N ARG A 152 22.78 5.39 8.58
CA ARG A 152 22.18 5.24 9.92
C ARG A 152 21.13 4.15 9.97
N ARG A 153 20.25 4.05 8.96
CA ARG A 153 19.21 3.02 8.90
C ARG A 153 19.81 1.64 8.70
N LEU A 154 20.82 1.49 7.84
CA LEU A 154 21.54 0.23 7.65
C LEU A 154 22.22 -0.23 8.95
N GLU A 155 22.84 0.68 9.71
CA GLU A 155 23.44 0.36 11.02
C GLU A 155 22.39 -0.07 12.06
N GLN A 156 21.19 0.50 12.03
CA GLN A 156 20.08 0.09 12.89
C GLN A 156 19.58 -1.31 12.52
N ILE A 157 19.38 -1.55 11.23
CA ILE A 157 18.94 -2.84 10.70
C ILE A 157 19.97 -3.94 11.05
N ALA A 158 21.27 -3.64 10.95
CA ALA A 158 22.34 -4.58 11.30
C ALA A 158 22.32 -5.04 12.78
N LYS A 159 21.67 -4.28 13.65
CA LYS A 159 21.51 -4.60 15.09
C LYS A 159 20.14 -5.20 15.42
N GLU A 160 19.27 -5.29 14.42
CA GLU A 160 17.93 -5.84 14.62
C GLU A 160 17.98 -7.37 14.65
N GLU A 161 17.48 -7.95 15.74
CA GLU A 161 17.47 -9.41 15.94
C GLU A 161 16.24 -10.10 15.33
N ARG A 162 15.20 -9.30 15.02
CA ARG A 162 13.98 -9.83 14.42
C ARG A 162 14.12 -9.93 12.90
N THR A 163 13.31 -10.77 12.29
CA THR A 163 13.18 -10.78 10.83
C THR A 163 12.83 -9.38 10.35
N THR A 164 13.63 -8.84 9.44
CA THR A 164 13.42 -7.50 8.87
C THR A 164 12.98 -7.62 7.42
N VAL A 165 11.88 -6.96 7.09
CA VAL A 165 11.35 -6.89 5.73
C VAL A 165 11.63 -5.50 5.15
N LEU A 166 12.26 -5.46 3.98
CA LEU A 166 12.64 -4.25 3.25
C LEU A 166 11.95 -4.23 1.89
N TYR A 167 11.61 -3.04 1.44
CA TYR A 167 11.28 -2.80 0.03
C TYR A 167 12.47 -2.17 -0.68
N GLU A 168 12.75 -2.63 -1.89
CA GLU A 168 13.75 -1.99 -2.73
C GLU A 168 13.35 -2.05 -4.21
N ALA A 169 13.70 -1.01 -4.96
CA ALA A 169 13.47 -0.99 -6.38
C ALA A 169 14.43 -1.95 -7.10
N PRO A 170 14.00 -2.70 -8.15
CA PRO A 170 14.80 -3.72 -8.81
C PRO A 170 16.19 -3.22 -9.24
N HIS A 171 16.26 -2.00 -9.78
CA HIS A 171 17.52 -1.40 -10.24
C HIS A 171 18.51 -1.01 -9.13
N ARG A 172 18.09 -1.03 -7.86
CA ARG A 172 18.93 -0.73 -6.68
C ARG A 172 19.20 -1.96 -5.83
N LEU A 173 18.57 -3.09 -6.13
CA LEU A 173 18.63 -4.29 -5.30
C LEU A 173 20.07 -4.78 -5.08
N LEU A 174 20.88 -4.85 -6.14
CA LEU A 174 22.27 -5.32 -6.03
C LEU A 174 23.08 -4.43 -5.09
N ASN A 175 22.96 -3.11 -5.22
CA ASN A 175 23.65 -2.18 -4.33
C ASN A 175 23.22 -2.35 -2.87
N LEU A 176 21.91 -2.53 -2.62
CA LEU A 176 21.42 -2.80 -1.27
C LEU A 176 22.02 -4.09 -0.70
N LEU A 177 22.10 -5.16 -1.49
CA LEU A 177 22.67 -6.44 -1.04
C LEU A 177 24.15 -6.32 -0.71
N GLU A 178 24.92 -5.50 -1.43
CA GLU A 178 26.33 -5.20 -1.13
C GLU A 178 26.52 -4.37 0.13
N GLU A 179 25.55 -3.50 0.45
CA GLU A 179 25.59 -2.64 1.63
C GLU A 179 25.10 -3.35 2.91
N LEU A 180 24.26 -4.38 2.77
CA LEU A 180 23.79 -5.14 3.92
C LEU A 180 24.97 -5.86 4.57
N PRO A 181 25.17 -5.74 5.89
CA PRO A 181 26.31 -6.37 6.58
C PRO A 181 26.27 -7.89 6.39
N VAL A 182 27.43 -8.47 6.14
CA VAL A 182 27.64 -9.92 5.90
C VAL A 182 27.21 -10.81 7.09
N SER A 183 26.79 -10.21 8.20
CA SER A 183 26.34 -10.90 9.42
C SER A 183 24.90 -11.46 9.36
N TYR A 184 24.16 -11.23 8.28
CA TYR A 184 22.87 -11.89 8.09
C TYR A 184 23.09 -13.34 7.64
N THR A 185 22.72 -14.28 8.49
CA THR A 185 22.88 -15.71 8.20
C THR A 185 21.93 -16.24 7.12
N HIS A 186 20.83 -15.53 6.85
CA HIS A 186 19.86 -15.91 5.83
C HIS A 186 19.24 -14.68 5.16
N LEU A 187 19.42 -14.58 3.85
CA LEU A 187 18.75 -13.61 2.99
C LEU A 187 17.82 -14.36 2.03
N THR A 188 16.52 -14.09 2.13
CA THR A 188 15.53 -14.65 1.21
C THR A 188 15.03 -13.55 0.30
N LEU A 189 15.21 -13.74 -1.00
CA LEU A 189 14.69 -12.83 -2.03
C LEU A 189 13.39 -13.43 -2.57
N PRO A 190 12.22 -12.86 -2.27
CA PRO A 190 11.02 -13.27 -2.96
C PRO A 190 11.13 -12.82 -4.42
N THR A 191 10.90 -13.75 -5.33
CA THR A 191 10.80 -13.44 -6.76
C THR A 191 9.47 -12.73 -6.98
N ILE A 192 9.49 -11.40 -7.09
CA ILE A 192 8.35 -10.66 -7.61
C ILE A 192 8.42 -10.82 -9.13
N MET A 193 7.47 -11.57 -9.71
CA MET A 193 7.33 -11.57 -11.16
C MET A 193 6.89 -10.16 -11.58
N PRO A 194 7.52 -9.57 -12.61
CA PRO A 194 7.03 -8.31 -13.17
C PRO A 194 5.61 -8.52 -13.69
N VAL A 195 4.73 -7.61 -13.36
CA VAL A 195 3.35 -7.52 -13.85
C VAL A 195 3.37 -6.95 -15.25
#